data_101f9d8fb9d82b7665d1081718062706
#
_entry.id   101f9d8fb9d82b7665d1081718062706
#
_cell.length_a   1.000
_cell.length_b   1.000
_cell.length_c   1.000
_cell.angle_alpha   90.00
_cell.angle_beta   90.00
_cell.angle_gamma   90.00
#
_symmetry.space_group_name_H-M   'P 1'
#
loop_
_entity.id
_entity.type
_entity.pdbx_description
1 polymer ?
#
loop_
_entity_poly.entity_id
_entity_poly.type
_entity_poly.pdbx_seq_one_letter_code
_entity_poly.pdbx_strand_id
1 'polypeptide(L)'
;ESSVGSLFGANAVAVGDRSIDVWQLYFEQSFANDKANIRIGKVDLTGCYECRGCPGSFDGNSFANDEATQFLNGSLVNNPTIPFPDPGLGIVVHVEPAEWWYVSAAVADADADVRETGFRTAFHGPDNFFSILETGFLPQLPSTNGPLQGAYRIGMWYDPQPKDRFNGSGTKRDDVGFYLSVDQVVCKENADADDSQGLGLFARYGVADSSVNEVKSFWSVGGQYQGLIPTRDDDVLG
;
A
#
# COMPACT_ATOMS: atom_id res chain seq x y z
N GLU A 1 22.05 -6.34 2.48
CA GLU A 1 21.06 -7.40 2.81
C GLU A 1 21.77 -8.70 3.23
N SER A 2 22.73 -9.18 2.47
CA SER A 2 23.45 -10.43 2.79
C SER A 2 24.19 -10.40 4.14
N SER A 3 24.61 -9.23 4.61
CA SER A 3 25.30 -9.06 5.90
C SER A 3 24.36 -9.08 7.12
N VAL A 4 23.07 -8.89 6.92
CA VAL A 4 22.07 -8.88 8.00
C VAL A 4 21.17 -10.12 7.97
N GLY A 5 21.24 -10.93 6.90
CA GLY A 5 20.41 -12.13 6.72
C GLY A 5 18.92 -11.84 6.57
N SER A 6 18.56 -10.64 6.14
CA SER A 6 17.17 -10.25 5.90
C SER A 6 16.65 -10.85 4.61
N LEU A 7 15.48 -11.47 4.64
CA LEU A 7 14.76 -11.95 3.45
C LEU A 7 14.15 -10.78 2.66
N PHE A 8 13.72 -9.73 3.35
CA PHE A 8 13.15 -8.52 2.76
C PHE A 8 14.05 -7.32 3.08
N GLY A 9 14.14 -6.38 2.15
CA GLY A 9 14.91 -5.14 2.33
C GLY A 9 14.45 -4.33 3.55
N ALA A 10 15.37 -3.61 4.15
CA ALA A 10 15.06 -2.72 5.27
C ALA A 10 14.40 -1.42 4.82
N ASN A 11 14.55 -1.06 3.54
CA ASN A 11 13.96 0.14 2.95
C ASN A 11 13.74 -0.12 1.45
N ALA A 12 12.55 0.19 0.96
CA ALA A 12 12.16 -0.04 -0.42
C ALA A 12 12.45 1.17 -1.35
N VAL A 13 12.88 2.31 -0.80
CA VAL A 13 13.03 3.58 -1.54
C VAL A 13 14.37 3.71 -2.27
N ALA A 14 15.39 2.94 -1.87
CA ALA A 14 16.72 3.03 -2.48
C ALA A 14 16.75 2.31 -3.82
N VAL A 15 16.58 3.01 -4.90
CA VAL A 15 16.49 2.45 -6.24
C VAL A 15 17.60 2.94 -7.15
N GLY A 16 18.38 1.99 -7.67
CA GLY A 16 19.24 2.16 -8.81
C GLY A 16 20.52 2.95 -8.60
N ASP A 17 21.24 3.16 -9.72
CA ASP A 17 22.56 3.77 -9.79
C ASP A 17 22.53 5.27 -10.06
N ARG A 18 21.34 5.89 -10.11
CA ARG A 18 21.18 7.30 -10.44
C ARG A 18 21.10 8.15 -9.18
N SER A 19 21.75 9.29 -9.22
CA SER A 19 21.71 10.27 -8.14
C SER A 19 20.47 11.18 -8.16
N ILE A 20 19.78 11.27 -9.30
CA ILE A 20 18.56 12.08 -9.48
C ILE A 20 17.67 11.36 -10.49
N ASP A 21 16.40 11.16 -10.13
CA ASP A 21 15.37 10.63 -11.02
C ASP A 21 14.02 11.32 -10.77
N VAL A 22 13.09 11.21 -11.74
CA VAL A 22 11.70 11.63 -11.57
C VAL A 22 10.89 10.42 -11.18
N TRP A 23 10.68 10.26 -9.87
CA TRP A 23 9.95 9.11 -9.31
C TRP A 23 8.47 9.12 -9.71
N GLN A 24 7.80 10.29 -9.58
CA GLN A 24 6.40 10.46 -9.98
C GLN A 24 6.22 11.80 -10.69
N LEU A 25 5.38 11.81 -11.74
CA LEU A 25 4.94 13.01 -12.44
C LEU A 25 3.54 12.75 -13.00
N TYR A 26 2.53 13.26 -12.34
CA TYR A 26 1.13 13.04 -12.72
C TYR A 26 0.30 14.32 -12.59
N PHE A 27 -0.78 14.35 -13.34
CA PHE A 27 -1.88 15.28 -13.13
C PHE A 27 -2.87 14.66 -12.15
N GLU A 28 -3.33 15.45 -11.19
CA GLU A 28 -4.34 15.05 -10.22
C GLU A 28 -5.53 15.98 -10.27
N GLN A 29 -6.72 15.43 -10.25
CA GLN A 29 -7.97 16.18 -10.23
C GLN A 29 -8.96 15.57 -9.24
N SER A 30 -9.42 16.39 -8.31
CA SER A 30 -10.52 16.05 -7.40
C SER A 30 -11.86 16.52 -7.95
N PHE A 31 -12.93 15.77 -7.63
CA PHE A 31 -14.30 16.02 -8.03
C PHE A 31 -15.26 15.78 -6.84
N ALA A 32 -16.48 16.24 -6.97
CA ALA A 32 -17.57 15.98 -6.02
C ALA A 32 -17.22 16.35 -4.56
N ASN A 33 -16.61 17.51 -4.34
CA ASN A 33 -16.11 17.96 -3.03
C ASN A 33 -15.12 16.95 -2.43
N ASP A 34 -14.11 16.60 -3.20
CA ASP A 34 -13.01 15.69 -2.88
C ASP A 34 -13.42 14.22 -2.64
N LYS A 35 -14.67 13.86 -2.91
CA LYS A 35 -15.14 12.46 -2.83
C LYS A 35 -14.71 11.57 -3.99
N ALA A 36 -14.16 12.15 -5.03
CA ALA A 36 -13.56 11.43 -6.15
C ALA A 36 -12.25 12.10 -6.55
N ASN A 37 -11.24 11.29 -6.82
CA ASN A 37 -9.93 11.75 -7.24
C ASN A 37 -9.44 10.87 -8.40
N ILE A 38 -8.81 11.50 -9.39
CA ILE A 38 -8.14 10.81 -10.50
C ILE A 38 -6.71 11.32 -10.60
N ARG A 39 -5.75 10.40 -10.78
CA ARG A 39 -4.35 10.69 -11.11
C ARG A 39 -4.00 10.06 -12.43
N ILE A 40 -3.34 10.79 -13.32
CA ILE A 40 -2.92 10.32 -14.65
C ILE A 40 -1.49 10.79 -14.91
N GLY A 41 -0.60 9.88 -15.23
CA GLY A 41 0.81 10.19 -15.53
C GLY A 41 1.76 9.10 -15.05
N LYS A 42 2.99 9.45 -14.70
CA LYS A 42 3.94 8.54 -14.04
C LYS A 42 3.52 8.43 -12.57
N VAL A 43 2.98 7.28 -12.22
CA VAL A 43 2.43 6.99 -10.87
C VAL A 43 3.19 5.85 -10.22
N ASP A 44 3.34 5.94 -8.92
CA ASP A 44 3.75 4.85 -8.04
C ASP A 44 2.49 4.29 -7.36
N LEU A 45 2.25 3.00 -7.51
CA LEU A 45 1.08 2.34 -6.93
C LEU A 45 1.31 1.87 -5.48
N THR A 46 2.56 1.79 -5.03
CA THR A 46 2.90 1.22 -3.72
C THR A 46 2.28 1.98 -2.56
N GLY A 47 2.21 3.31 -2.62
CA GLY A 47 1.57 4.15 -1.60
C GLY A 47 0.07 4.36 -1.76
N CYS A 48 -0.59 3.71 -2.74
CA CYS A 48 -2.01 3.94 -3.04
C CYS A 48 -2.96 2.89 -2.46
N TYR A 49 -2.45 1.72 -2.07
CA TYR A 49 -3.23 0.56 -1.65
C TYR A 49 -2.79 0.04 -0.28
N GLU A 50 -3.66 -0.71 0.39
CA GLU A 50 -3.50 -1.20 1.78
C GLU A 50 -3.42 -0.10 2.85
N CYS A 51 -3.37 1.16 2.47
CA CYS A 51 -3.27 2.30 3.38
C CYS A 51 -4.35 3.36 3.13
N ARG A 52 -4.94 3.38 1.96
CA ARG A 52 -5.93 4.40 1.62
C ARG A 52 -7.17 4.30 2.51
N GLY A 53 -7.68 5.45 2.94
CA GLY A 53 -8.78 5.51 3.91
C GLY A 53 -8.39 5.06 5.31
N CYS A 54 -7.12 4.93 5.59
CA CYS A 54 -6.65 4.68 6.95
C CYS A 54 -7.03 5.84 7.84
N PRO A 55 -7.87 5.62 8.85
CA PRO A 55 -8.20 6.66 9.79
C PRO A 55 -7.04 6.76 10.76
N GLY A 56 -6.11 7.63 10.48
CA GLY A 56 -5.16 7.97 11.49
C GLY A 56 -4.42 6.78 12.08
N SER A 57 -3.49 6.26 11.35
CA SER A 57 -2.22 6.10 12.01
C SER A 57 -1.94 7.43 12.69
N PHE A 58 -1.25 7.41 13.75
CA PHE A 58 -0.92 8.58 14.53
C PHE A 58 -0.20 9.66 13.70
N ASP A 59 0.29 9.35 12.53
CA ASP A 59 0.91 10.24 11.54
C ASP A 59 0.02 10.53 10.32
N GLY A 60 -1.23 10.08 10.32
CA GLY A 60 -2.18 10.28 9.22
C GLY A 60 -2.15 9.19 8.14
N ASN A 61 -1.24 8.22 8.24
CA ASN A 61 -1.12 7.09 7.32
C ASN A 61 -1.68 5.79 7.92
N SER A 62 -1.41 4.66 7.31
CA SER A 62 -1.69 3.37 7.92
C SER A 62 -0.68 3.03 9.01
N PHE A 63 -1.00 2.08 9.89
CA PHE A 63 -0.07 1.58 10.90
C PHE A 63 1.10 0.81 10.30
N ALA A 64 0.98 0.38 9.09
CA ALA A 64 2.03 -0.19 8.24
C ALA A 64 1.81 0.27 6.79
N ASN A 65 2.65 -0.15 5.84
CA ASN A 65 2.54 0.20 4.43
C ASN A 65 2.85 1.67 4.10
N ASP A 66 3.86 2.21 4.74
CA ASP A 66 4.42 3.52 4.41
C ASP A 66 5.88 3.56 4.82
N GLU A 67 6.75 4.05 3.96
CA GLU A 67 8.18 4.19 4.25
C GLU A 67 8.46 5.24 5.34
N ALA A 68 7.49 6.11 5.60
CA ALA A 68 7.59 7.14 6.62
C ALA A 68 7.14 6.66 8.01
N THR A 69 6.62 5.44 8.14
CA THR A 69 6.25 4.86 9.44
C THR A 69 7.47 4.31 10.19
N GLN A 70 7.27 3.90 11.45
CA GLN A 70 8.32 3.30 12.28
C GLN A 70 8.80 1.92 11.80
N PHE A 71 8.12 1.28 10.87
CA PHE A 71 8.49 -0.04 10.36
C PHE A 71 9.41 0.07 9.14
N LEU A 72 10.64 -0.39 9.30
CA LEU A 72 11.66 -0.35 8.24
C LEU A 72 11.74 -1.65 7.41
N ASN A 73 10.89 -2.62 7.69
CA ASN A 73 10.90 -3.88 6.95
C ASN A 73 10.07 -3.75 5.68
N GLY A 74 10.66 -4.02 4.52
CA GLY A 74 10.01 -3.88 3.22
C GLY A 74 8.69 -4.66 3.08
N SER A 75 8.55 -5.81 3.75
CA SER A 75 7.31 -6.59 3.74
C SER A 75 6.19 -5.97 4.59
N LEU A 76 6.52 -5.08 5.53
CA LEU A 76 5.53 -4.28 6.27
C LEU A 76 5.18 -3.00 5.55
N VAL A 77 6.03 -2.53 4.65
CA VAL A 77 5.76 -1.39 3.78
C VAL A 77 4.88 -1.82 2.60
N ASN A 78 5.28 -2.87 1.89
CA ASN A 78 4.54 -3.41 0.75
C ASN A 78 4.27 -4.90 0.93
N ASN A 79 3.04 -5.33 0.70
CA ASN A 79 2.68 -6.74 0.75
C ASN A 79 3.41 -7.51 -0.35
N PRO A 80 4.29 -8.47 -0.02
CA PRO A 80 5.14 -9.15 -1.01
C PRO A 80 4.39 -10.09 -1.95
N THR A 81 3.08 -10.28 -1.76
CA THR A 81 2.24 -11.02 -2.70
C THR A 81 1.65 -10.13 -3.80
N ILE A 82 1.84 -8.82 -3.74
CA ILE A 82 1.40 -7.88 -4.77
C ILE A 82 2.61 -7.50 -5.63
N PRO A 83 2.66 -7.91 -6.91
CA PRO A 83 3.77 -7.57 -7.79
C PRO A 83 3.60 -6.15 -8.35
N PHE A 84 3.68 -5.15 -7.48
CA PHE A 84 3.60 -3.76 -7.93
C PHE A 84 4.64 -3.48 -9.01
N PRO A 85 4.23 -2.91 -10.16
CA PRO A 85 5.20 -2.46 -11.16
C PRO A 85 6.01 -1.28 -10.64
N ASP A 86 7.16 -1.05 -11.26
CA ASP A 86 7.90 0.18 -11.10
C ASP A 86 7.05 1.40 -11.49
N PRO A 87 7.35 2.61 -10.96
CA PRO A 87 6.63 3.81 -11.33
C PRO A 87 6.64 4.06 -12.85
N GLY A 88 5.47 4.12 -13.44
CA GLY A 88 5.26 4.21 -14.89
C GLY A 88 3.97 4.89 -15.27
N LEU A 89 3.65 4.89 -16.57
CA LEU A 89 2.40 5.45 -17.05
C LEU A 89 1.21 4.70 -16.46
N GLY A 90 0.31 5.43 -15.80
CA GLY A 90 -0.86 4.83 -15.20
C GLY A 90 -1.98 5.83 -14.92
N ILE A 91 -3.09 5.26 -14.50
CA ILE A 91 -4.29 5.97 -14.07
C ILE A 91 -4.70 5.36 -12.72
N VAL A 92 -4.89 6.21 -11.72
CA VAL A 92 -5.42 5.84 -10.40
C VAL A 92 -6.72 6.59 -10.19
N VAL A 93 -7.76 5.89 -9.79
CA VAL A 93 -9.06 6.46 -9.46
C VAL A 93 -9.42 6.07 -8.02
N HIS A 94 -9.84 7.04 -7.24
CA HIS A 94 -10.36 6.83 -5.89
C HIS A 94 -11.72 7.50 -5.75
N VAL A 95 -12.69 6.80 -5.17
CA VAL A 95 -14.05 7.32 -4.95
C VAL A 95 -14.52 6.95 -3.56
N GLU A 96 -15.10 7.90 -2.86
CA GLU A 96 -15.74 7.76 -1.54
C GLU A 96 -17.26 7.95 -1.65
N PRO A 97 -18.03 6.90 -2.01
CA PRO A 97 -19.49 7.01 -2.14
C PRO A 97 -20.17 7.35 -0.81
N ALA A 98 -19.54 6.97 0.31
CA ALA A 98 -19.98 7.30 1.66
C ALA A 98 -18.75 7.51 2.57
N GLU A 99 -18.93 8.21 3.69
CA GLU A 99 -17.84 8.48 4.68
C GLU A 99 -17.24 7.20 5.29
N TRP A 100 -17.96 6.10 5.25
CA TRP A 100 -17.54 4.80 5.79
C TRP A 100 -17.11 3.81 4.71
N TRP A 101 -17.10 4.21 3.42
CA TRP A 101 -16.82 3.30 2.31
C TRP A 101 -16.12 4.00 1.15
N TYR A 102 -15.07 3.37 0.63
CA TYR A 102 -14.39 3.80 -0.58
C TYR A 102 -14.11 2.65 -1.54
N VAL A 103 -13.81 3.01 -2.78
CA VAL A 103 -13.31 2.13 -3.82
C VAL A 103 -12.13 2.82 -4.50
N SER A 104 -11.03 2.09 -4.68
CA SER A 104 -9.86 2.54 -5.44
C SER A 104 -9.54 1.54 -6.54
N ALA A 105 -9.21 2.04 -7.72
CA ALA A 105 -8.77 1.21 -8.83
C ALA A 105 -7.59 1.89 -9.53
N ALA A 106 -6.67 1.08 -10.06
CA ALA A 106 -5.62 1.58 -10.93
C ALA A 106 -5.32 0.63 -12.07
N VAL A 107 -4.79 1.22 -13.13
CA VAL A 107 -4.14 0.53 -14.25
C VAL A 107 -2.82 1.25 -14.48
N ALA A 108 -1.70 0.52 -14.51
CA ALA A 108 -0.38 1.07 -14.75
C ALA A 108 0.46 0.14 -15.65
N ASP A 109 1.42 0.71 -16.33
CA ASP A 109 2.37 -0.02 -17.17
C ASP A 109 3.12 -1.04 -16.33
N ALA A 110 2.91 -2.33 -16.62
CA ALA A 110 3.57 -3.42 -15.93
C ALA A 110 5.02 -3.61 -16.39
N ASP A 111 5.37 -3.11 -17.57
CA ASP A 111 6.70 -3.17 -18.15
C ASP A 111 7.56 -1.93 -17.80
N ALA A 112 7.07 -1.06 -16.90
CA ALA A 112 7.76 0.16 -16.48
C ALA A 112 9.16 -0.12 -15.93
N ASP A 113 10.09 0.78 -16.21
CA ASP A 113 11.44 0.77 -15.64
C ASP A 113 11.62 2.06 -14.80
N VAL A 114 11.83 1.91 -13.53
CA VAL A 114 12.03 3.03 -12.59
C VAL A 114 13.14 3.99 -13.04
N ARG A 115 14.15 3.49 -13.77
CA ARG A 115 15.26 4.29 -14.30
C ARG A 115 14.88 5.16 -15.49
N GLU A 116 13.67 5.00 -16.01
CA GLU A 116 13.16 5.83 -17.08
C GLU A 116 12.50 7.09 -16.57
N THR A 117 12.95 8.23 -17.02
CA THR A 117 12.36 9.54 -16.65
C THR A 117 11.00 9.77 -17.32
N GLY A 118 10.70 9.06 -18.41
CA GLY A 118 9.50 9.24 -19.23
C GLY A 118 8.58 8.03 -19.24
N PHE A 119 7.92 7.82 -20.37
CA PHE A 119 6.92 6.77 -20.61
C PHE A 119 7.35 5.84 -21.75
N ARG A 120 8.64 5.54 -21.89
CA ARG A 120 9.18 4.82 -23.04
C ARG A 120 8.77 3.35 -23.09
N THR A 121 8.42 2.77 -21.96
CA THR A 121 7.96 1.38 -21.89
C THR A 121 6.52 1.25 -22.37
N ALA A 122 5.69 2.28 -22.17
CA ALA A 122 4.31 2.28 -22.64
C ALA A 122 4.22 2.53 -24.16
N PHE A 123 3.41 1.74 -24.84
CA PHE A 123 3.09 1.86 -26.29
C PHE A 123 4.27 1.66 -27.26
N HIS A 124 5.35 1.02 -26.82
CA HIS A 124 6.54 0.78 -27.64
C HIS A 124 6.86 -0.71 -27.86
N GLY A 125 5.92 -1.59 -27.59
CA GLY A 125 6.08 -3.04 -27.71
C GLY A 125 4.79 -3.79 -27.40
N PRO A 126 4.86 -5.05 -26.99
CA PRO A 126 3.73 -5.72 -26.35
C PRO A 126 3.50 -5.06 -24.99
N ASP A 127 2.43 -4.29 -24.90
CA ASP A 127 2.09 -3.58 -23.68
C ASP A 127 1.34 -4.50 -22.71
N ASN A 128 1.81 -4.56 -21.47
CA ASN A 128 1.14 -5.22 -20.38
C ASN A 128 0.75 -4.17 -19.35
N PHE A 129 -0.50 -4.19 -18.90
CA PHE A 129 -0.99 -3.25 -17.90
C PHE A 129 -1.41 -4.00 -16.64
N PHE A 130 -0.67 -3.77 -15.57
CA PHE A 130 -1.05 -4.20 -14.23
C PHE A 130 -2.32 -3.47 -13.80
N SER A 131 -3.25 -4.20 -13.19
CA SER A 131 -4.50 -3.63 -12.70
C SER A 131 -4.73 -4.03 -11.25
N ILE A 132 -5.24 -3.12 -10.45
CA ILE A 132 -5.55 -3.36 -9.03
C ILE A 132 -6.86 -2.69 -8.67
N LEU A 133 -7.65 -3.37 -7.85
CA LEU A 133 -8.91 -2.89 -7.29
C LEU A 133 -8.93 -3.13 -5.79
N GLU A 134 -9.27 -2.12 -5.03
CA GLU A 134 -9.46 -2.20 -3.58
C GLU A 134 -10.79 -1.57 -3.18
N THR A 135 -11.47 -2.16 -2.22
CA THR A 135 -12.56 -1.52 -1.49
C THR A 135 -12.27 -1.55 -0.01
N GLY A 136 -12.55 -0.44 0.68
CA GLY A 136 -12.30 -0.29 2.10
C GLY A 136 -13.53 0.21 2.85
N PHE A 137 -13.74 -0.36 4.04
CA PHE A 137 -14.75 0.05 5.00
C PHE A 137 -14.06 0.73 6.19
N LEU A 138 -14.59 1.89 6.61
CA LEU A 138 -14.05 2.76 7.63
C LEU A 138 -14.97 2.79 8.86
N PRO A 139 -15.06 1.70 9.64
CA PRO A 139 -15.92 1.67 10.82
C PRO A 139 -15.39 2.58 11.93
N GLN A 140 -16.33 3.08 12.72
CA GLN A 140 -16.05 3.80 13.96
C GLN A 140 -16.68 3.02 15.12
N LEU A 141 -15.87 2.29 15.88
CA LEU A 141 -16.36 1.52 17.01
C LEU A 141 -16.60 2.42 18.23
N PRO A 142 -17.73 2.29 18.93
CA PRO A 142 -18.00 3.13 20.10
C PRO A 142 -17.07 2.78 21.27
N SER A 143 -16.55 3.82 21.93
CA SER A 143 -15.83 3.67 23.20
C SER A 143 -16.15 4.82 24.14
N THR A 144 -15.71 4.69 25.42
CA THR A 144 -15.85 5.74 26.43
C THR A 144 -15.04 6.99 26.11
N ASN A 145 -13.94 6.82 25.38
CA ASN A 145 -13.01 7.87 24.99
C ASN A 145 -13.20 8.31 23.52
N GLY A 146 -14.45 8.25 23.04
CA GLY A 146 -14.80 8.63 21.67
C GLY A 146 -14.71 7.46 20.68
N PRO A 147 -15.02 7.71 19.40
CA PRO A 147 -15.03 6.66 18.40
C PRO A 147 -13.63 6.14 18.11
N LEU A 148 -13.49 4.81 18.05
CA LEU A 148 -12.29 4.10 17.66
C LEU A 148 -12.36 3.83 16.15
N GLN A 149 -11.52 4.49 15.42
CA GLN A 149 -11.50 4.40 13.96
C GLN A 149 -10.85 3.08 13.51
N GLY A 150 -11.39 2.51 12.43
CA GLY A 150 -10.85 1.34 11.76
C GLY A 150 -10.83 1.51 10.25
N ALA A 151 -10.06 0.65 9.57
CA ALA A 151 -10.08 0.54 8.12
C ALA A 151 -9.90 -0.94 7.74
N TYR A 152 -10.89 -1.50 7.08
CA TYR A 152 -10.94 -2.91 6.67
C TYR A 152 -11.01 -2.96 5.15
N ARG A 153 -9.97 -3.54 4.51
CA ARG A 153 -9.76 -3.51 3.08
C ARG A 153 -9.71 -4.90 2.49
N ILE A 154 -10.28 -5.03 1.32
CA ILE A 154 -10.11 -6.20 0.47
C ILE A 154 -9.70 -5.70 -0.92
N GLY A 155 -8.67 -6.31 -1.49
CA GLY A 155 -8.21 -5.99 -2.82
C GLY A 155 -7.89 -7.21 -3.65
N MET A 156 -7.85 -6.99 -4.94
CA MET A 156 -7.40 -7.96 -5.93
C MET A 156 -6.52 -7.25 -6.98
N TRP A 157 -5.57 -7.98 -7.51
CA TRP A 157 -4.72 -7.50 -8.59
C TRP A 157 -4.64 -8.50 -9.73
N TYR A 158 -4.30 -7.98 -10.90
CA TYR A 158 -4.12 -8.74 -12.13
C TYR A 158 -2.88 -8.24 -12.86
N ASP A 159 -1.99 -9.17 -13.23
CA ASP A 159 -0.77 -8.92 -13.97
C ASP A 159 -0.74 -9.80 -15.23
N PRO A 160 -0.87 -9.21 -16.44
CA PRO A 160 -0.87 -9.96 -17.70
C PRO A 160 0.53 -10.36 -18.18
N GLN A 161 1.61 -9.90 -17.53
CA GLN A 161 2.97 -10.19 -17.96
C GLN A 161 3.25 -11.69 -18.05
N PRO A 162 4.04 -12.13 -19.02
CA PRO A 162 4.54 -13.50 -19.07
C PRO A 162 5.60 -13.69 -17.98
N LYS A 163 5.36 -14.59 -17.04
CA LYS A 163 6.28 -14.97 -15.94
C LYS A 163 6.75 -16.40 -16.14
N ASP A 164 8.04 -16.65 -15.97
CA ASP A 164 8.59 -18.00 -16.03
C ASP A 164 8.13 -18.82 -14.84
N ARG A 165 7.69 -20.07 -15.12
CA ARG A 165 7.32 -20.98 -14.04
C ARG A 165 8.56 -21.52 -13.34
N PHE A 166 8.55 -21.54 -12.02
CA PHE A 166 9.68 -22.05 -11.22
C PHE A 166 10.03 -23.51 -11.47
N ASN A 167 9.10 -24.31 -11.98
CA ASN A 167 9.36 -25.71 -12.35
C ASN A 167 9.96 -25.88 -13.75
N GLY A 168 10.27 -24.79 -14.46
CA GLY A 168 10.84 -24.81 -15.80
C GLY A 168 9.88 -25.26 -16.92
N SER A 169 8.56 -25.39 -16.62
CA SER A 169 7.57 -25.86 -17.62
C SER A 169 7.03 -24.75 -18.54
N GLY A 170 7.83 -23.70 -18.81
CA GLY A 170 7.44 -22.59 -19.65
C GLY A 170 6.87 -21.40 -18.86
N THR A 171 6.21 -20.50 -19.57
CA THR A 171 5.66 -19.26 -19.01
C THR A 171 4.18 -19.39 -18.62
N LYS A 172 3.76 -18.58 -17.67
CA LYS A 172 2.37 -18.30 -17.33
C LYS A 172 2.08 -16.82 -17.58
N ARG A 173 0.93 -16.52 -18.12
CA ARG A 173 0.34 -15.19 -18.20
C ARG A 173 -0.88 -15.09 -17.27
N ASP A 174 -1.43 -13.90 -17.16
CA ASP A 174 -2.70 -13.66 -16.47
C ASP A 174 -2.64 -14.09 -15.00
N ASP A 175 -1.65 -13.55 -14.30
CA ASP A 175 -1.48 -13.80 -12.88
C ASP A 175 -2.44 -12.94 -12.05
N VAL A 176 -3.04 -13.53 -11.02
CA VAL A 176 -4.07 -12.90 -10.17
C VAL A 176 -3.76 -13.19 -8.72
N GLY A 177 -3.93 -12.20 -7.86
CA GLY A 177 -3.86 -12.38 -6.42
C GLY A 177 -4.88 -11.53 -5.68
N PHE A 178 -4.97 -11.82 -4.38
CA PHE A 178 -5.91 -11.18 -3.47
C PHE A 178 -5.20 -10.79 -2.17
N TYR A 179 -5.70 -9.74 -1.53
CA TYR A 179 -5.21 -9.34 -0.22
C TYR A 179 -6.32 -8.81 0.68
N LEU A 180 -6.04 -8.86 1.97
CA LEU A 180 -6.82 -8.27 3.04
C LEU A 180 -5.89 -7.40 3.88
N SER A 181 -6.34 -6.23 4.29
CA SER A 181 -5.62 -5.33 5.19
C SER A 181 -6.59 -4.75 6.21
N VAL A 182 -6.19 -4.74 7.46
CA VAL A 182 -7.01 -4.23 8.57
C VAL A 182 -6.15 -3.37 9.45
N ASP A 183 -6.63 -2.15 9.73
CA ASP A 183 -6.12 -1.28 10.77
C ASP A 183 -7.26 -0.94 11.73
N GLN A 184 -7.01 -0.97 13.05
CA GLN A 184 -8.01 -0.67 14.06
C GLN A 184 -7.38 0.02 15.26
N VAL A 185 -7.86 1.23 15.57
CA VAL A 185 -7.61 1.85 16.87
C VAL A 185 -8.39 1.06 17.92
N VAL A 186 -7.73 0.51 18.92
CA VAL A 186 -8.35 -0.33 19.95
C VAL A 186 -8.46 0.36 21.30
N CYS A 187 -7.67 1.42 21.51
CA CYS A 187 -7.70 2.21 22.73
C CYS A 187 -7.30 3.65 22.45
N LYS A 188 -8.03 4.61 22.98
CA LYS A 188 -7.64 6.01 23.14
C LYS A 188 -7.42 6.31 24.61
N GLU A 189 -6.44 7.12 24.93
CA GLU A 189 -6.11 7.47 26.32
C GLU A 189 -7.24 8.28 26.96
N ASN A 190 -7.77 9.26 26.24
CA ASN A 190 -8.83 10.15 26.73
C ASN A 190 -9.84 10.47 25.62
N ALA A 191 -10.83 11.31 25.93
CA ALA A 191 -11.92 11.69 25.03
C ALA A 191 -11.64 12.98 24.24
N ASP A 192 -10.46 13.57 24.39
CA ASP A 192 -10.09 14.77 23.62
C ASP A 192 -9.92 14.41 22.13
N ALA A 193 -10.59 15.16 21.27
CA ALA A 193 -10.54 14.91 19.84
C ALA A 193 -9.17 15.26 19.22
N ASP A 194 -8.45 16.19 19.85
CA ASP A 194 -7.14 16.63 19.41
C ASP A 194 -6.00 15.74 19.96
N ASP A 195 -6.31 14.82 20.88
CA ASP A 195 -5.36 13.85 21.42
C ASP A 195 -5.37 12.56 20.59
N SER A 196 -4.25 12.25 20.00
CA SER A 196 -4.03 11.06 19.19
C SER A 196 -3.43 9.87 19.96
N GLN A 197 -3.19 10.03 21.28
CA GLN A 197 -2.59 9.00 22.11
C GLN A 197 -3.45 7.73 22.21
N GLY A 198 -2.80 6.59 22.14
CA GLY A 198 -3.50 5.31 22.20
C GLY A 198 -2.81 4.19 21.45
N LEU A 199 -3.52 3.08 21.33
CA LEU A 199 -3.05 1.85 20.69
C LEU A 199 -3.83 1.58 19.40
N GLY A 200 -3.11 1.41 18.31
CA GLY A 200 -3.61 0.87 17.05
C GLY A 200 -3.01 -0.50 16.75
N LEU A 201 -3.80 -1.38 16.17
CA LEU A 201 -3.37 -2.70 15.70
C LEU A 201 -3.60 -2.82 14.21
N PHE A 202 -2.76 -3.61 13.54
CA PHE A 202 -2.94 -3.95 12.14
C PHE A 202 -2.77 -5.44 11.88
N ALA A 203 -3.41 -5.91 10.82
CA ALA A 203 -3.20 -7.24 10.28
C ALA A 203 -3.29 -7.20 8.75
N ARG A 204 -2.46 -8.00 8.08
CA ARG A 204 -2.45 -8.14 6.62
C ARG A 204 -2.40 -9.60 6.23
N TYR A 205 -3.00 -9.90 5.11
CA TYR A 205 -2.91 -11.18 4.44
C TYR A 205 -2.89 -10.97 2.94
N GLY A 206 -2.07 -11.76 2.24
CA GLY A 206 -2.03 -11.77 0.79
C GLY A 206 -1.80 -13.16 0.24
N VAL A 207 -2.25 -13.40 -0.98
CA VAL A 207 -2.08 -14.67 -1.68
C VAL A 207 -1.86 -14.43 -3.18
N ALA A 208 -0.91 -15.19 -3.74
CA ALA A 208 -0.54 -15.19 -5.16
C ALA A 208 -0.29 -16.62 -5.65
N ASP A 209 -0.22 -16.81 -6.96
CA ASP A 209 0.08 -18.14 -7.54
C ASP A 209 1.54 -18.52 -7.30
N SER A 210 1.76 -19.61 -6.58
CA SER A 210 3.07 -20.12 -6.24
C SER A 210 3.88 -20.67 -7.43
N SER A 211 3.28 -20.80 -8.60
CA SER A 211 4.01 -21.29 -9.78
C SER A 211 4.88 -20.23 -10.44
N VAL A 212 4.62 -18.96 -10.16
CA VAL A 212 5.27 -17.79 -10.78
C VAL A 212 5.59 -16.66 -9.81
N ASN A 213 5.14 -16.73 -8.55
CA ASN A 213 5.46 -15.76 -7.51
C ASN A 213 6.28 -16.41 -6.39
N GLU A 214 7.34 -15.76 -5.97
CA GLU A 214 8.24 -16.24 -4.90
C GLU A 214 7.48 -16.40 -3.57
N VAL A 215 6.54 -15.49 -3.29
CA VAL A 215 5.72 -15.51 -2.08
C VAL A 215 4.30 -15.94 -2.43
N LYS A 216 3.95 -17.19 -2.12
CA LYS A 216 2.61 -17.73 -2.32
C LYS A 216 1.57 -17.09 -1.40
N SER A 217 1.94 -16.87 -0.15
CA SER A 217 1.08 -16.25 0.86
C SER A 217 1.92 -15.51 1.88
N PHE A 218 1.40 -14.39 2.31
CA PHE A 218 2.00 -13.53 3.33
C PHE A 218 0.95 -13.17 4.37
N TRP A 219 1.38 -13.09 5.61
CA TRP A 219 0.57 -12.52 6.67
C TRP A 219 1.45 -11.75 7.64
N SER A 220 0.95 -10.68 8.19
CA SER A 220 1.60 -9.91 9.24
C SER A 220 0.58 -9.42 10.25
N VAL A 221 1.02 -9.23 11.47
CA VAL A 221 0.27 -8.56 12.54
C VAL A 221 1.22 -7.66 13.30
N GLY A 222 0.73 -6.55 13.77
CA GLY A 222 1.51 -5.63 14.56
C GLY A 222 0.64 -4.54 15.16
N GLY A 223 1.29 -3.58 15.79
CA GLY A 223 0.60 -2.45 16.36
C GLY A 223 1.57 -1.33 16.68
N GLN A 224 1.03 -0.16 16.96
CA GLN A 224 1.77 0.99 17.46
C GLN A 224 1.02 1.65 18.61
N TYR A 225 1.77 2.15 19.55
CA TYR A 225 1.27 2.92 20.67
C TYR A 225 1.90 4.31 20.65
N GLN A 226 1.08 5.33 20.63
CA GLN A 226 1.53 6.72 20.81
C GLN A 226 1.30 7.16 22.25
N GLY A 227 2.29 7.86 22.82
CA GLY A 227 2.21 8.40 24.18
C GLY A 227 2.35 7.36 25.30
N LEU A 228 2.97 6.21 25.02
CA LEU A 228 3.14 5.16 26.05
C LEU A 228 4.01 5.61 27.24
N ILE A 229 4.95 6.53 27.02
CA ILE A 229 5.88 7.01 28.04
C ILE A 229 5.38 8.35 28.58
N PRO A 230 5.08 8.48 29.88
CA PRO A 230 4.61 9.73 30.47
C PRO A 230 5.52 10.91 30.10
N THR A 231 4.94 12.05 29.73
CA THR A 231 5.61 13.29 29.27
C THR A 231 6.23 13.22 27.87
N ARG A 232 5.97 12.15 27.12
CA ARG A 232 6.43 11.94 25.74
C ARG A 232 5.23 11.55 24.86
N ASP A 233 4.28 12.46 24.78
CA ASP A 233 2.95 12.21 24.21
C ASP A 233 2.99 11.98 22.69
N ASP A 234 4.02 12.53 22.01
CA ASP A 234 4.23 12.38 20.57
C ASP A 234 5.08 11.16 20.17
N ASP A 235 5.66 10.46 21.14
CA ASP A 235 6.49 9.30 20.85
C ASP A 235 5.64 8.10 20.45
N VAL A 236 6.06 7.43 19.38
CA VAL A 236 5.42 6.22 18.86
C VAL A 236 6.31 5.01 19.05
N LEU A 237 5.77 3.95 19.67
CA LEU A 237 6.38 2.63 19.78
C LEU A 237 5.64 1.65 18.86
N GLY A 238 6.33 1.01 17.95
CA GLY A 238 5.81 -0.02 17.06
C GLY A 238 6.58 -1.32 17.16
#